data_253a9dad35ec3b5691e0d22fc4f4566c
#
_entry.id   253a9dad35ec3b5691e0d22fc4f4566c
#
_cell.length_a   1.000
_cell.length_b   1.000
_cell.length_c   1.000
_cell.angle_alpha   90.00
_cell.angle_beta   90.00
_cell.angle_gamma   90.00
#
_symmetry.space_group_name_H-M   'P 1'
#
loop_
_entity.id
_entity.type
_entity.pdbx_description
1 polymer ?
#
loop_
_entity_poly.entity_id
_entity_poly.type
_entity_poly.pdbx_seq_one_letter_code
_entity_poly.pdbx_strand_id
1 'polypeptide(L)'
;MTRSRWRRWGGVSRREFLERLGLITAVGGGIESGLGLPNLAWGDEGDRGPVDCGPPPPAKPQHQTGGESFPPLPLPATPLRRSEKKRPPSPPALIGKAALGRTRWVTKDGKRVPYRDWMTDPADVMTLLAWTSGKLGINYRAIEVDFAHFSFDPRELPALLLAGHNKFELSDEIRPKLARYVMDGGTILGDACCGWADFAESFRREIELIFPGRPLHKMLPDEPVYSSYYKLGNLTYKKGDGSTFSEPPCLEGIDFGCRTGVIFSPRDLTCGWDGHEHPRGTRIVIDEARQVGANLITYMLGTFQLGRFLSTTKVYHEATAPSRDDFVFAQVMHEGDWDPDPSAVHNLLKYARDNSTLTVKFKRENVHLKDPKAATYPLLYITGHRDFAWSADEAAALGRYLKAGGLLLADACCGRLGFDAAFRREIAKALPNQQLERLPADHPLYHNHNDIKQVEYTPRVREDFGALNAPELEGITLDGRLAVIYSRFDLGNGWEQFPHAYSYGLKDESALKIGTNVLVFAVTH
;
A
#
# COMPACT_ATOMS: atom_id res chain seq x y z
N MET A 1 21.51 25.26 17.91
CA MET A 1 20.19 25.81 17.59
C MET A 1 20.05 25.90 16.09
N THR A 2 19.57 24.88 15.43
CA THR A 2 19.24 24.89 14.00
C THR A 2 17.81 24.41 13.85
N ARG A 3 16.90 25.35 13.65
CA ARG A 3 15.51 25.09 13.30
C ARG A 3 15.48 24.49 11.88
N SER A 4 15.11 23.21 11.74
CA SER A 4 14.81 22.58 10.46
C SER A 4 13.60 23.28 9.82
N ARG A 5 13.79 23.89 8.67
CA ARG A 5 12.73 24.49 7.85
C ARG A 5 11.89 23.37 7.24
N TRP A 6 10.72 23.14 7.76
CA TRP A 6 9.68 22.33 7.14
C TRP A 6 9.19 23.02 5.85
N ARG A 7 9.41 22.41 4.71
CA ARG A 7 8.87 22.91 3.44
C ARG A 7 7.41 22.47 3.32
N ARG A 8 6.54 23.40 2.93
CA ARG A 8 5.13 23.18 2.63
C ARG A 8 4.99 22.40 1.33
N TRP A 9 4.15 21.40 1.32
CA TRP A 9 3.76 20.67 0.13
C TRP A 9 2.69 21.47 -0.62
N GLY A 10 2.99 22.00 -1.80
CA GLY A 10 2.05 22.71 -2.65
C GLY A 10 1.17 23.74 -1.94
N GLY A 11 1.70 24.42 -0.93
CA GLY A 11 0.96 25.40 -0.14
C GLY A 11 0.13 24.81 1.01
N VAL A 12 0.07 23.48 1.13
CA VAL A 12 -0.72 22.77 2.17
C VAL A 12 0.23 22.15 3.17
N SER A 13 -0.03 22.29 4.46
CA SER A 13 0.75 21.63 5.52
C SER A 13 0.45 20.13 5.51
N ARG A 14 1.36 19.28 6.06
CA ARG A 14 1.11 17.84 6.24
C ARG A 14 -0.19 17.57 6.99
N ARG A 15 -0.54 18.42 7.93
CA ARG A 15 -1.78 18.35 8.68
C ARG A 15 -3.00 18.61 7.78
N GLU A 16 -2.95 19.64 6.95
CA GLU A 16 -4.00 19.93 5.96
C GLU A 16 -4.12 18.84 4.89
N PHE A 17 -3.01 18.17 4.53
CA PHE A 17 -3.04 17.00 3.65
C PHE A 17 -3.80 15.84 4.28
N LEU A 18 -3.52 15.51 5.54
CA LEU A 18 -4.23 14.46 6.29
C LEU A 18 -5.69 14.84 6.57
N GLU A 19 -5.97 16.13 6.81
CA GLU A 19 -7.33 16.66 6.96
C GLU A 19 -8.13 16.58 5.66
N ARG A 20 -7.52 16.87 4.52
CA ARG A 20 -8.15 16.74 3.19
C ARG A 20 -8.35 15.30 2.75
N LEU A 21 -7.60 14.34 3.29
CA LEU A 21 -7.83 12.91 3.09
C LEU A 21 -9.07 12.37 3.86
N GLY A 22 -9.81 13.24 4.55
CA GLY A 22 -11.03 12.83 5.28
C GLY A 22 -10.76 12.03 6.55
N LEU A 23 -9.51 12.02 7.04
CA LEU A 23 -9.11 11.30 8.24
C LEU A 23 -9.49 12.00 9.55
N ILE A 24 -10.16 13.17 9.46
CA ILE A 24 -10.62 13.93 10.61
C ILE A 24 -12.12 14.22 10.48
N THR A 25 -12.92 13.20 10.50
CA THR A 25 -14.32 13.32 10.92
C THR A 25 -14.58 12.26 11.98
N ALA A 26 -14.51 12.70 13.22
CA ALA A 26 -14.87 11.90 14.39
C ALA A 26 -16.36 11.57 14.32
N VAL A 27 -16.69 10.28 14.30
CA VAL A 27 -17.96 9.80 14.86
C VAL A 27 -17.60 9.04 16.13
N GLY A 28 -17.93 9.65 17.26
CA GLY A 28 -17.75 9.04 18.55
C GLY A 28 -18.71 7.88 18.76
N GLY A 29 -18.15 6.77 19.17
CA GLY A 29 -18.88 5.64 19.71
C GLY A 29 -17.89 4.85 20.55
N GLY A 30 -17.83 5.17 21.86
CA GLY A 30 -17.05 4.41 22.82
C GLY A 30 -17.69 3.05 23.04
N ILE A 31 -16.89 2.00 22.95
CA ILE A 31 -17.22 0.71 23.56
C ILE A 31 -16.08 0.39 24.52
N GLU A 32 -16.32 0.60 25.80
CA GLU A 32 -15.57 -0.07 26.85
C GLU A 32 -16.01 -1.54 26.87
N SER A 33 -15.12 -2.45 26.50
CA SER A 33 -15.38 -3.87 26.65
C SER A 33 -14.31 -4.52 27.52
N GLY A 34 -14.60 -4.56 28.78
CA GLY A 34 -13.93 -5.43 29.74
C GLY A 34 -14.75 -6.70 29.97
N LEU A 35 -14.83 -7.62 29.01
CA LEU A 35 -15.40 -8.95 29.23
C LEU A 35 -14.68 -9.94 28.32
N GLY A 36 -14.07 -10.94 28.94
CA GLY A 36 -13.38 -12.03 28.26
C GLY A 36 -14.36 -12.94 27.51
N LEU A 37 -14.39 -12.78 26.21
CA LEU A 37 -15.23 -13.55 25.31
C LEU A 37 -14.40 -14.59 24.55
N PRO A 38 -15.02 -15.67 24.07
CA PRO A 38 -14.29 -16.74 23.38
C PRO A 38 -13.69 -16.25 22.07
N ASN A 39 -12.39 -16.46 21.91
CA ASN A 39 -11.68 -16.18 20.68
C ASN A 39 -12.16 -17.11 19.56
N LEU A 40 -12.45 -16.56 18.38
CA LEU A 40 -12.80 -17.33 17.18
C LEU A 40 -11.57 -17.83 16.41
N ALA A 41 -10.38 -17.39 16.80
CA ALA A 41 -9.14 -17.92 16.27
C ALA A 41 -8.64 -19.08 17.17
N TRP A 42 -8.16 -20.15 16.57
CA TRP A 42 -7.79 -21.39 17.26
C TRP A 42 -6.27 -21.59 17.12
N GLY A 43 -5.61 -21.90 18.22
CA GLY A 43 -4.24 -22.39 18.19
C GLY A 43 -4.20 -23.91 18.03
N ASP A 44 -3.17 -24.40 17.37
CA ASP A 44 -2.92 -25.84 17.19
C ASP A 44 -2.56 -26.51 18.53
N GLU A 45 -2.90 -27.79 18.67
CA GLU A 45 -2.55 -28.59 19.85
C GLU A 45 -1.04 -28.84 20.00
N GLY A 46 -0.26 -28.57 18.95
CA GLY A 46 1.21 -28.68 18.91
C GLY A 46 2.00 -27.49 19.47
N ASP A 47 1.33 -26.53 20.12
CA ASP A 47 1.98 -25.35 20.70
C ASP A 47 3.13 -25.70 21.65
N ARG A 48 4.24 -24.97 21.53
CA ARG A 48 5.45 -25.12 22.37
C ARG A 48 5.28 -24.60 23.80
N GLY A 49 4.06 -24.18 24.18
CA GLY A 49 3.79 -23.59 25.49
C GLY A 49 4.05 -22.08 25.55
N PRO A 50 3.94 -21.47 26.73
CA PRO A 50 4.12 -20.04 26.89
C PRO A 50 5.55 -19.60 26.58
N VAL A 51 5.66 -18.57 25.72
CA VAL A 51 6.91 -17.88 25.46
C VAL A 51 6.94 -16.61 26.30
N ASP A 52 8.02 -16.42 27.06
CA ASP A 52 8.23 -15.21 27.87
C ASP A 52 9.17 -14.29 27.10
N CYS A 53 8.65 -13.21 26.57
CA CYS A 53 9.39 -12.20 25.84
C CYS A 53 10.10 -11.19 26.76
N GLY A 54 10.01 -11.36 28.04
CA GLY A 54 10.55 -10.47 29.07
C GLY A 54 9.46 -9.71 29.82
N PRO A 55 9.81 -8.99 30.87
CA PRO A 55 8.84 -8.24 31.63
C PRO A 55 8.27 -7.11 30.77
N PRO A 56 6.94 -6.89 30.81
CA PRO A 56 6.36 -5.71 30.20
C PRO A 56 6.96 -4.45 30.80
N PRO A 57 7.07 -3.36 30.02
CA PRO A 57 7.52 -2.09 30.56
C PRO A 57 6.65 -1.72 31.76
N PRO A 58 7.23 -1.08 32.80
CA PRO A 58 6.47 -0.71 33.98
C PRO A 58 5.28 0.12 33.57
N ALA A 59 4.09 -0.31 34.01
CA ALA A 59 2.86 0.42 33.75
C ALA A 59 3.06 1.88 34.19
N LYS A 60 2.79 2.82 33.29
CA LYS A 60 2.75 4.24 33.68
C LYS A 60 1.82 4.34 34.89
N PRO A 61 2.22 5.05 35.98
CA PRO A 61 1.36 5.21 37.13
C PRO A 61 0.01 5.70 36.63
N GLN A 62 -1.02 4.90 36.81
CA GLN A 62 -2.38 5.35 36.58
C GLN A 62 -2.54 6.52 37.52
N HIS A 63 -2.82 7.71 36.98
CA HIS A 63 -3.34 8.78 37.77
C HIS A 63 -4.65 8.23 38.34
N GLN A 64 -4.58 7.73 39.57
CA GLN A 64 -5.76 7.59 40.36
C GLN A 64 -6.31 9.01 40.49
N THR A 65 -7.33 9.32 39.72
CA THR A 65 -8.22 10.40 40.05
C THR A 65 -8.75 10.01 41.43
N GLY A 66 -8.19 10.60 42.46
CA GLY A 66 -8.61 10.38 43.81
C GLY A 66 -10.12 10.61 43.87
N GLY A 67 -10.84 9.54 44.10
CA GLY A 67 -12.23 9.64 44.47
C GLY A 67 -12.28 10.24 45.87
N GLU A 68 -12.18 11.56 45.96
CA GLU A 68 -12.61 12.24 47.16
C GLU A 68 -14.12 12.05 47.24
N SER A 69 -14.55 11.12 48.09
CA SER A 69 -15.94 11.01 48.50
C SER A 69 -16.27 12.23 49.35
N PHE A 70 -16.62 13.33 48.71
CA PHE A 70 -17.23 14.43 49.42
C PHE A 70 -18.68 14.06 49.73
N PRO A 71 -19.17 14.34 50.95
CA PRO A 71 -20.60 14.24 51.24
C PRO A 71 -21.36 15.12 50.24
N PRO A 72 -22.56 14.71 49.80
CA PRO A 72 -23.30 15.47 48.81
C PRO A 72 -23.54 16.89 49.32
N LEU A 73 -22.91 17.86 48.65
CA LEU A 73 -23.17 19.26 48.93
C LEU A 73 -24.60 19.58 48.51
N PRO A 74 -25.36 20.39 49.32
CA PRO A 74 -26.68 20.83 48.90
C PRO A 74 -26.58 21.55 47.56
N LEU A 75 -27.47 21.22 46.64
CA LEU A 75 -27.50 21.83 45.32
C LEU A 75 -27.61 23.36 45.47
N PRO A 76 -26.68 24.14 44.93
CA PRO A 76 -26.77 25.58 44.94
C PRO A 76 -27.99 26.05 44.14
N ALA A 77 -28.72 27.02 44.68
CA ALA A 77 -29.92 27.60 44.08
C ALA A 77 -29.66 28.39 42.76
N THR A 78 -28.39 28.57 42.38
CA THR A 78 -27.99 29.24 41.13
C THR A 78 -27.36 28.22 40.22
N PRO A 79 -27.63 28.25 38.89
CA PRO A 79 -26.98 27.36 37.97
C PRO A 79 -25.48 27.64 37.97
N LEU A 80 -24.71 26.72 38.53
CA LEU A 80 -23.28 26.74 38.43
C LEU A 80 -22.92 26.75 36.95
N ARG A 81 -22.16 27.75 36.50
CA ARG A 81 -21.49 27.65 35.21
C ARG A 81 -20.63 26.39 35.25
N ARG A 82 -21.02 25.36 34.49
CA ARG A 82 -20.22 24.15 34.35
C ARG A 82 -18.83 24.56 33.84
N SER A 83 -17.88 24.64 34.71
CA SER A 83 -16.46 24.79 34.39
C SER A 83 -15.80 23.43 34.15
N GLU A 84 -16.60 22.39 33.88
CA GLU A 84 -16.10 21.11 33.47
C GLU A 84 -15.34 21.31 32.15
N LYS A 85 -14.03 21.27 32.21
CA LYS A 85 -13.21 21.14 31.03
C LYS A 85 -13.69 19.88 30.31
N LYS A 86 -14.36 20.03 29.18
CA LYS A 86 -14.73 18.89 28.32
C LYS A 86 -13.47 18.08 28.12
N ARG A 87 -13.48 16.81 28.50
CA ARG A 87 -12.38 15.91 28.15
C ARG A 87 -12.24 15.94 26.64
N PRO A 88 -11.03 16.13 26.11
CA PRO A 88 -10.86 16.02 24.68
C PRO A 88 -11.37 14.64 24.22
N PRO A 89 -11.97 14.54 23.04
CA PRO A 89 -12.41 13.25 22.51
C PRO A 89 -11.23 12.28 22.47
N SER A 90 -11.49 11.02 22.76
CA SER A 90 -10.45 9.98 22.65
C SER A 90 -9.91 9.94 21.22
N PRO A 91 -8.59 9.80 21.03
CA PRO A 91 -8.02 9.65 19.70
C PRO A 91 -8.67 8.49 18.94
N PRO A 92 -8.84 8.58 17.62
CA PRO A 92 -9.34 7.48 16.81
C PRO A 92 -8.40 6.26 16.90
N ALA A 93 -8.95 5.05 16.77
CA ALA A 93 -8.16 3.85 16.69
C ALA A 93 -7.47 3.77 15.29
N LEU A 94 -6.22 3.33 15.27
CA LEU A 94 -5.48 3.11 14.03
C LEU A 94 -5.14 1.63 13.82
N ILE A 95 -4.60 1.00 14.85
CA ILE A 95 -4.16 -0.39 14.79
C ILE A 95 -4.89 -1.18 15.89
N GLY A 96 -5.54 -2.26 15.48
CA GLY A 96 -6.15 -3.23 16.37
C GLY A 96 -5.31 -4.49 16.47
N LYS A 97 -4.92 -4.87 17.68
CA LYS A 97 -4.23 -6.12 17.94
C LYS A 97 -5.26 -7.23 18.05
N ALA A 98 -5.23 -8.17 17.09
CA ALA A 98 -6.23 -9.24 17.01
C ALA A 98 -5.99 -10.32 18.06
N ALA A 99 -7.05 -10.70 18.76
CA ALA A 99 -7.04 -11.79 19.71
C ALA A 99 -6.99 -13.13 18.98
N LEU A 100 -5.78 -13.68 18.82
CA LEU A 100 -5.53 -14.95 18.14
C LEU A 100 -5.39 -16.11 19.12
N GLY A 101 -5.87 -17.28 18.74
CA GLY A 101 -5.71 -18.50 19.50
C GLY A 101 -6.52 -18.55 20.79
N ARG A 102 -6.32 -19.61 21.55
CA ARG A 102 -7.04 -19.88 22.80
C ARG A 102 -6.28 -19.29 23.99
N THR A 103 -7.01 -18.71 24.96
CA THR A 103 -6.42 -18.40 26.25
C THR A 103 -6.06 -19.71 26.96
N ARG A 104 -4.80 -19.85 27.35
CA ARG A 104 -4.29 -20.95 28.18
C ARG A 104 -4.11 -20.48 29.61
N TRP A 105 -4.13 -21.40 30.55
CA TRP A 105 -3.84 -21.11 31.93
C TRP A 105 -2.51 -21.73 32.31
N VAL A 106 -1.57 -20.91 32.67
CA VAL A 106 -0.22 -21.31 33.08
C VAL A 106 0.05 -20.96 34.53
N THR A 107 0.94 -21.70 35.18
CA THR A 107 1.37 -21.39 36.54
C THR A 107 2.64 -20.55 36.47
N LYS A 108 2.58 -19.29 36.90
CA LYS A 108 3.73 -18.39 37.04
C LYS A 108 3.81 -17.98 38.51
N ASP A 109 4.98 -18.18 39.15
CA ASP A 109 5.21 -17.88 40.57
C ASP A 109 4.16 -18.48 41.52
N GLY A 110 3.75 -19.73 41.25
CA GLY A 110 2.75 -20.46 42.02
C GLY A 110 1.30 -19.99 41.81
N LYS A 111 1.06 -19.01 40.96
CA LYS A 111 -0.28 -18.50 40.65
C LYS A 111 -0.70 -18.91 39.24
N ARG A 112 -1.97 -19.32 39.12
CA ARG A 112 -2.58 -19.61 37.81
C ARG A 112 -2.92 -18.29 37.12
N VAL A 113 -2.25 -17.99 35.99
CA VAL A 113 -2.44 -16.77 35.21
C VAL A 113 -2.87 -17.11 33.77
N PRO A 114 -3.68 -16.30 33.10
CA PRO A 114 -4.02 -16.50 31.71
C PRO A 114 -2.81 -16.20 30.83
N TYR A 115 -2.50 -17.09 29.89
CA TYR A 115 -1.54 -16.89 28.84
C TYR A 115 -2.27 -16.72 27.50
N ARG A 116 -1.98 -15.64 26.82
CA ARG A 116 -2.49 -15.29 25.50
C ARG A 116 -1.30 -14.97 24.59
N ASP A 117 -1.06 -15.82 23.61
CA ASP A 117 0.13 -15.71 22.76
C ASP A 117 0.22 -14.38 22.01
N TRP A 118 -0.91 -13.85 21.57
CA TRP A 118 -1.01 -12.55 20.89
C TRP A 118 -0.78 -11.33 21.83
N MET A 119 -0.70 -11.54 23.14
CA MET A 119 -0.55 -10.49 24.17
C MET A 119 0.79 -10.57 24.91
N THR A 120 1.78 -11.23 24.35
CA THR A 120 3.11 -11.35 24.98
C THR A 120 3.84 -10.02 25.05
N ASP A 121 3.59 -9.12 24.08
CA ASP A 121 4.06 -7.73 24.08
C ASP A 121 2.86 -6.78 24.15
N PRO A 122 2.30 -6.54 25.34
CA PRO A 122 1.02 -5.83 25.48
C PRO A 122 1.09 -4.34 25.17
N ALA A 123 2.28 -3.73 25.23
CA ALA A 123 2.47 -2.31 25.01
C ALA A 123 3.05 -1.94 23.63
N ASP A 124 3.37 -2.93 22.78
CA ASP A 124 4.06 -2.77 21.50
C ASP A 124 3.46 -1.66 20.61
N VAL A 125 2.19 -1.81 20.23
CA VAL A 125 1.51 -0.84 19.36
C VAL A 125 1.34 0.51 20.06
N MET A 126 1.02 0.52 21.37
CA MET A 126 0.88 1.78 22.11
C MET A 126 2.20 2.55 22.18
N THR A 127 3.30 1.85 22.42
CA THR A 127 4.65 2.45 22.48
C THR A 127 5.06 2.97 21.11
N LEU A 128 4.81 2.21 20.05
CA LEU A 128 5.05 2.66 18.68
C LEU A 128 4.23 3.92 18.35
N LEU A 129 2.93 3.93 18.65
CA LEU A 129 2.07 5.08 18.39
C LEU A 129 2.50 6.31 19.21
N ALA A 130 2.90 6.12 20.47
CA ALA A 130 3.43 7.21 21.30
C ALA A 130 4.75 7.76 20.73
N TRP A 131 5.66 6.87 20.28
CA TRP A 131 6.92 7.26 19.70
C TRP A 131 6.75 8.01 18.37
N THR A 132 5.82 7.55 17.53
CA THR A 132 5.53 8.16 16.22
C THR A 132 4.73 9.47 16.35
N SER A 133 3.91 9.61 17.39
CA SER A 133 3.08 10.81 17.63
C SER A 133 3.92 12.09 17.62
N GLY A 134 5.04 12.10 18.36
CA GLY A 134 5.95 13.25 18.40
C GLY A 134 6.68 13.54 17.09
N LYS A 135 6.83 12.55 16.22
CA LYS A 135 7.57 12.66 14.95
C LYS A 135 6.65 13.00 13.77
N LEU A 136 5.49 12.39 13.73
CA LEU A 136 4.52 12.54 12.64
C LEU A 136 3.46 13.61 12.92
N GLY A 137 3.35 14.08 14.15
CA GLY A 137 2.31 15.04 14.57
C GLY A 137 0.90 14.43 14.51
N ILE A 138 0.79 13.12 14.68
CA ILE A 138 -0.47 12.37 14.68
C ILE A 138 -0.82 11.90 16.09
N ASN A 139 -2.11 11.71 16.36
CA ASN A 139 -2.57 11.20 17.63
C ASN A 139 -3.61 10.10 17.41
N TYR A 140 -3.17 8.86 17.58
CA TYR A 140 -3.98 7.66 17.43
C TYR A 140 -3.82 6.75 18.64
N ARG A 141 -4.75 5.81 18.80
CA ARG A 141 -4.69 4.78 19.84
C ARG A 141 -4.68 3.37 19.24
N ALA A 142 -4.14 2.45 20.02
CA ALA A 142 -4.30 1.01 19.81
C ALA A 142 -5.57 0.50 20.51
N ILE A 143 -6.13 -0.57 19.98
CA ILE A 143 -7.22 -1.33 20.62
C ILE A 143 -6.96 -2.82 20.51
N GLU A 144 -7.54 -3.59 21.43
CA GLU A 144 -7.65 -5.04 21.27
C GLU A 144 -8.87 -5.37 20.42
N VAL A 145 -8.77 -6.37 19.55
CA VAL A 145 -9.84 -6.79 18.66
C VAL A 145 -10.20 -8.24 18.88
N ASP A 146 -11.44 -8.46 19.29
CA ASP A 146 -12.06 -9.77 19.25
C ASP A 146 -12.89 -9.89 17.95
N PHE A 147 -12.55 -10.83 17.10
CA PHE A 147 -13.23 -11.06 15.83
C PHE A 147 -14.72 -11.36 15.95
N ALA A 148 -15.18 -11.85 17.12
CA ALA A 148 -16.60 -12.08 17.34
C ALA A 148 -17.42 -10.78 17.38
N HIS A 149 -16.79 -9.67 17.77
CA HIS A 149 -17.45 -8.38 17.98
C HIS A 149 -16.94 -7.29 17.07
N PHE A 150 -15.99 -7.60 16.19
CA PHE A 150 -15.40 -6.64 15.27
C PHE A 150 -16.29 -6.46 14.04
N SER A 151 -16.47 -5.20 13.64
CA SER A 151 -17.29 -4.82 12.49
C SER A 151 -16.67 -5.20 11.14
N PHE A 152 -15.36 -5.40 11.06
CA PHE A 152 -14.55 -5.51 9.84
C PHE A 152 -14.70 -4.29 8.91
N ASP A 153 -14.97 -3.10 9.50
CA ASP A 153 -15.03 -1.85 8.76
C ASP A 153 -13.70 -1.09 8.88
N PRO A 154 -12.94 -0.92 7.78
CA PRO A 154 -11.67 -0.19 7.82
C PRO A 154 -11.82 1.30 8.13
N ARG A 155 -13.04 1.86 8.06
CA ARG A 155 -13.29 3.24 8.49
C ARG A 155 -13.25 3.40 10.01
N GLU A 156 -13.60 2.35 10.74
CA GLU A 156 -13.54 2.32 12.21
C GLU A 156 -12.13 1.97 12.69
N LEU A 157 -11.48 1.03 11.98
CA LEU A 157 -10.15 0.55 12.31
C LEU A 157 -9.36 0.26 11.01
N PRO A 158 -8.44 1.14 10.61
CA PRO A 158 -7.70 1.01 9.36
C PRO A 158 -6.76 -0.19 9.27
N ALA A 159 -6.21 -0.66 10.40
CA ALA A 159 -5.26 -1.77 10.40
C ALA A 159 -5.52 -2.78 11.51
N LEU A 160 -5.29 -4.05 11.18
CA LEU A 160 -5.28 -5.19 12.11
C LEU A 160 -3.86 -5.72 12.23
N LEU A 161 -3.35 -5.90 13.45
CA LEU A 161 -2.10 -6.57 13.74
C LEU A 161 -2.40 -8.01 14.22
N LEU A 162 -1.85 -8.97 13.53
CA LEU A 162 -1.83 -10.39 13.88
C LEU A 162 -0.39 -10.72 14.30
N ALA A 163 -0.15 -10.96 15.57
CA ALA A 163 1.19 -11.24 16.11
C ALA A 163 1.14 -12.42 17.09
N GLY A 164 2.22 -13.16 17.16
CA GLY A 164 2.34 -14.30 18.08
C GLY A 164 3.55 -15.19 17.78
N HIS A 165 3.68 -16.27 18.54
CA HIS A 165 4.78 -17.23 18.44
C HIS A 165 4.33 -18.58 17.90
N ASN A 166 3.12 -18.98 18.29
CA ASN A 166 2.63 -20.33 18.08
C ASN A 166 1.75 -20.43 16.83
N LYS A 167 1.49 -21.64 16.40
CA LYS A 167 0.53 -21.90 15.33
C LYS A 167 -0.85 -21.39 15.70
N PHE A 168 -1.53 -20.85 14.71
CA PHE A 168 -2.92 -20.43 14.82
C PHE A 168 -3.69 -20.81 13.56
N GLU A 169 -4.98 -20.83 13.68
CA GLU A 169 -5.92 -21.07 12.60
C GLU A 169 -7.12 -20.15 12.76
N LEU A 170 -7.55 -19.56 11.65
CA LEU A 170 -8.76 -18.74 11.58
C LEU A 170 -9.95 -19.63 11.18
N SER A 171 -11.12 -19.32 11.72
CA SER A 171 -12.32 -20.03 11.31
C SER A 171 -12.74 -19.66 9.89
N ASP A 172 -13.46 -20.59 9.23
CA ASP A 172 -14.01 -20.37 7.89
C ASP A 172 -14.95 -19.16 7.81
N GLU A 173 -15.53 -18.75 8.93
CA GLU A 173 -16.39 -17.57 9.03
C GLU A 173 -15.59 -16.26 9.00
N ILE A 174 -14.37 -16.26 9.57
CA ILE A 174 -13.54 -15.06 9.71
C ILE A 174 -12.77 -14.77 8.42
N ARG A 175 -12.28 -15.77 7.71
CA ARG A 175 -11.48 -15.59 6.48
C ARG A 175 -12.16 -14.69 5.43
N PRO A 176 -13.44 -14.91 5.05
CA PRO A 176 -14.10 -14.02 4.08
C PRO A 176 -14.33 -12.61 4.61
N LYS A 177 -14.51 -12.43 5.93
CA LYS A 177 -14.63 -11.09 6.55
C LYS A 177 -13.30 -10.33 6.46
N LEU A 178 -12.17 -11.00 6.71
CA LEU A 178 -10.84 -10.42 6.56
C LEU A 178 -10.53 -10.10 5.09
N ALA A 179 -10.89 -11.00 4.17
CA ALA A 179 -10.76 -10.73 2.75
C ALA A 179 -11.50 -9.45 2.36
N ARG A 180 -12.76 -9.34 2.77
CA ARG A 180 -13.58 -8.15 2.51
C ARG A 180 -12.99 -6.90 3.17
N TYR A 181 -12.55 -6.99 4.43
CA TYR A 181 -11.91 -5.89 5.15
C TYR A 181 -10.72 -5.31 4.38
N VAL A 182 -9.83 -6.17 3.85
CA VAL A 182 -8.69 -5.72 3.05
C VAL A 182 -9.15 -5.12 1.73
N MET A 183 -10.08 -5.78 1.05
CA MET A 183 -10.64 -5.27 -0.22
C MET A 183 -11.31 -3.90 -0.04
N ASP A 184 -11.93 -3.63 1.10
CA ASP A 184 -12.56 -2.34 1.42
C ASP A 184 -11.58 -1.26 1.91
N GLY A 185 -10.28 -1.54 1.87
CA GLY A 185 -9.21 -0.57 2.16
C GLY A 185 -8.49 -0.77 3.49
N GLY A 186 -8.85 -1.78 4.28
CA GLY A 186 -8.13 -2.16 5.50
C GLY A 186 -6.76 -2.77 5.23
N THR A 187 -5.87 -2.76 6.22
CA THR A 187 -4.55 -3.37 6.12
C THR A 187 -4.39 -4.45 7.19
N ILE A 188 -3.90 -5.61 6.80
CA ILE A 188 -3.47 -6.66 7.73
C ILE A 188 -1.96 -6.56 7.89
N LEU A 189 -1.51 -6.37 9.12
CA LEU A 189 -0.10 -6.47 9.52
C LEU A 189 0.10 -7.82 10.20
N GLY A 190 1.10 -8.57 9.80
CA GLY A 190 1.53 -9.81 10.43
C GLY A 190 2.92 -9.64 11.04
N ASP A 191 3.14 -10.16 12.25
CA ASP A 191 4.46 -10.19 12.87
C ASP A 191 4.72 -11.53 13.54
N ALA A 192 5.74 -12.25 13.06
CA ALA A 192 6.23 -13.43 13.74
C ALA A 192 7.08 -12.99 14.93
N CYS A 193 6.46 -12.87 16.10
CA CYS A 193 7.15 -12.46 17.31
C CYS A 193 8.37 -13.35 17.55
N CYS A 194 9.52 -12.76 17.87
CA CYS A 194 10.83 -13.42 17.98
C CYS A 194 11.29 -14.14 16.70
N GLY A 195 10.63 -13.95 15.56
CA GLY A 195 10.93 -14.62 14.30
C GLY A 195 10.60 -16.12 14.30
N TRP A 196 9.56 -16.55 15.02
CA TRP A 196 9.22 -17.97 15.15
C TRP A 196 8.52 -18.53 13.91
N ALA A 197 9.04 -19.66 13.45
CA ALA A 197 8.59 -20.30 12.22
C ALA A 197 7.12 -20.78 12.31
N ASP A 198 6.69 -21.29 13.47
CA ASP A 198 5.33 -21.84 13.67
C ASP A 198 4.25 -20.78 13.38
N PHE A 199 4.45 -19.55 13.87
CA PHE A 199 3.54 -18.44 13.56
C PHE A 199 3.67 -18.02 12.09
N ALA A 200 4.90 -17.88 11.58
CA ALA A 200 5.14 -17.45 10.21
C ALA A 200 4.52 -18.40 9.18
N GLU A 201 4.64 -19.71 9.38
CA GLU A 201 4.02 -20.73 8.53
C GLU A 201 2.48 -20.67 8.59
N SER A 202 1.93 -20.52 9.80
CA SER A 202 0.48 -20.38 9.98
C SER A 202 -0.03 -19.11 9.33
N PHE A 203 0.67 -17.99 9.47
CA PHE A 203 0.26 -16.72 8.84
C PHE A 203 0.22 -16.85 7.32
N ARG A 204 1.26 -17.39 6.70
CA ARG A 204 1.29 -17.59 5.24
C ARG A 204 0.16 -18.49 4.76
N ARG A 205 -0.08 -19.60 5.47
CA ARG A 205 -1.18 -20.52 5.16
C ARG A 205 -2.55 -19.84 5.27
N GLU A 206 -2.81 -19.10 6.34
CA GLU A 206 -4.07 -18.40 6.53
C GLU A 206 -4.29 -17.31 5.48
N ILE A 207 -3.25 -16.56 5.14
CA ILE A 207 -3.32 -15.53 4.10
C ILE A 207 -3.59 -16.14 2.71
N GLU A 208 -3.02 -17.29 2.39
CA GLU A 208 -3.32 -18.00 1.14
C GLU A 208 -4.77 -18.50 1.10
N LEU A 209 -5.31 -18.97 2.24
CA LEU A 209 -6.73 -19.34 2.35
C LEU A 209 -7.67 -18.12 2.24
N ILE A 210 -7.26 -16.97 2.75
CA ILE A 210 -8.02 -15.71 2.64
C ILE A 210 -7.99 -15.17 1.21
N PHE A 211 -6.84 -15.25 0.52
CA PHE A 211 -6.60 -14.71 -0.82
C PHE A 211 -6.08 -15.79 -1.80
N PRO A 212 -6.91 -16.76 -2.18
CA PRO A 212 -6.49 -17.81 -3.11
C PRO A 212 -5.92 -17.25 -4.41
N GLY A 213 -4.76 -17.76 -4.82
CA GLY A 213 -4.07 -17.31 -6.03
C GLY A 213 -3.32 -15.98 -5.91
N ARG A 214 -3.20 -15.42 -4.69
CA ARG A 214 -2.38 -14.24 -4.39
C ARG A 214 -1.38 -14.58 -3.28
N PRO A 215 -0.27 -15.24 -3.59
CA PRO A 215 0.72 -15.60 -2.58
C PRO A 215 1.42 -14.36 -2.04
N LEU A 216 1.84 -14.43 -0.78
CA LEU A 216 2.77 -13.46 -0.21
C LEU A 216 4.07 -13.47 -1.02
N HIS A 217 4.55 -12.31 -1.41
CA HIS A 217 5.83 -12.15 -2.10
C HIS A 217 6.77 -11.29 -1.25
N LYS A 218 8.06 -11.51 -1.39
CA LYS A 218 9.07 -10.65 -0.76
C LYS A 218 8.97 -9.25 -1.34
N MET A 219 8.81 -8.26 -0.48
CA MET A 219 8.77 -6.85 -0.87
C MET A 219 10.17 -6.40 -1.32
N LEU A 220 10.21 -5.69 -2.45
CA LEU A 220 11.45 -5.20 -3.03
C LEU A 220 11.94 -3.92 -2.33
N PRO A 221 13.24 -3.60 -2.37
CA PRO A 221 13.78 -2.40 -1.70
C PRO A 221 13.17 -1.07 -2.13
N ASP A 222 12.58 -1.00 -3.33
CA ASP A 222 11.91 0.19 -3.86
C ASP A 222 10.43 0.28 -3.45
N GLU A 223 9.93 -0.66 -2.61
CA GLU A 223 8.58 -0.60 -2.09
C GLU A 223 8.36 0.67 -1.25
N PRO A 224 7.23 1.39 -1.47
CA PRO A 224 6.96 2.64 -0.77
C PRO A 224 7.00 2.52 0.74
N VAL A 225 6.68 1.37 1.31
CA VAL A 225 6.74 1.12 2.75
C VAL A 225 8.15 1.35 3.32
N TYR A 226 9.21 1.13 2.52
CA TYR A 226 10.59 1.34 2.97
C TYR A 226 11.06 2.80 2.86
N SER A 227 10.23 3.68 2.31
CA SER A 227 10.59 5.08 2.11
C SER A 227 9.46 6.06 2.38
N SER A 228 8.35 5.62 2.99
CA SER A 228 7.16 6.46 3.22
C SER A 228 7.40 7.60 4.23
N TYR A 229 8.34 7.43 5.15
CA TYR A 229 8.80 8.48 6.08
C TYR A 229 10.32 8.46 6.27
N TYR A 230 10.89 7.32 6.66
CA TYR A 230 12.33 7.08 6.69
C TYR A 230 12.76 6.39 5.42
N LYS A 231 13.87 6.79 4.82
CA LYS A 231 14.51 6.03 3.72
C LYS A 231 15.32 4.89 4.35
N LEU A 232 14.73 3.70 4.39
CA LEU A 232 15.36 2.50 4.96
C LEU A 232 16.25 1.85 3.91
N GLY A 233 17.51 1.63 4.27
CA GLY A 233 18.44 0.78 3.53
C GLY A 233 18.45 -0.63 4.12
N ASN A 234 19.67 -1.20 4.28
CA ASN A 234 19.81 -2.43 5.03
C ASN A 234 19.41 -2.21 6.50
N LEU A 235 18.74 -3.20 7.06
CA LEU A 235 18.38 -3.24 8.48
C LEU A 235 19.40 -4.11 9.24
N THR A 236 19.57 -3.78 10.50
CA THR A 236 20.40 -4.56 11.44
C THR A 236 19.53 -5.56 12.19
N TYR A 237 19.86 -6.82 12.04
CA TYR A 237 19.19 -7.93 12.71
C TYR A 237 20.07 -8.44 13.85
N LYS A 238 19.45 -8.74 14.99
CA LYS A 238 20.11 -9.31 16.16
C LYS A 238 19.56 -10.70 16.44
N LYS A 239 20.44 -11.69 16.56
CA LYS A 239 20.08 -13.06 16.92
C LYS A 239 20.02 -13.22 18.44
N GLY A 240 19.42 -14.33 18.90
CA GLY A 240 19.32 -14.65 20.32
C GLY A 240 20.66 -14.83 21.04
N ASP A 241 21.74 -15.16 20.32
CA ASP A 241 23.13 -15.24 20.84
C ASP A 241 23.79 -13.86 20.97
N GLY A 242 23.12 -12.80 20.62
CA GLY A 242 23.61 -11.42 20.64
C GLY A 242 24.36 -10.99 19.38
N SER A 243 24.66 -11.91 18.45
CA SER A 243 25.30 -11.57 17.18
C SER A 243 24.39 -10.75 16.30
N THR A 244 24.98 -9.85 15.51
CA THR A 244 24.25 -8.98 14.57
C THR A 244 24.71 -9.22 13.14
N PHE A 245 23.81 -8.99 12.20
CA PHE A 245 24.09 -8.97 10.77
C PHE A 245 23.23 -7.91 10.10
N SER A 246 23.61 -7.45 8.90
CA SER A 246 22.89 -6.42 8.16
C SER A 246 22.45 -6.97 6.80
N GLU A 247 21.16 -6.87 6.51
CA GLU A 247 20.54 -7.32 5.27
C GLU A 247 19.44 -6.34 4.83
N PRO A 248 19.02 -6.37 3.55
CA PRO A 248 17.83 -5.63 3.11
C PRO A 248 16.60 -6.02 3.94
N PRO A 249 15.60 -5.14 4.04
CA PRO A 249 14.34 -5.45 4.72
C PRO A 249 13.71 -6.74 4.17
N CYS A 250 13.11 -7.52 5.06
CA CYS A 250 12.58 -8.85 4.74
C CYS A 250 11.04 -8.94 4.78
N LEU A 251 10.34 -7.83 4.68
CA LEU A 251 8.87 -7.84 4.68
C LEU A 251 8.33 -8.59 3.46
N GLU A 252 7.19 -9.23 3.67
CA GLU A 252 6.42 -9.88 2.61
C GLU A 252 5.07 -9.17 2.46
N GLY A 253 4.49 -9.16 1.27
CA GLY A 253 3.24 -8.44 1.04
C GLY A 253 2.33 -9.04 -0.01
N ILE A 254 1.09 -8.57 -0.04
CA ILE A 254 0.13 -8.80 -1.14
C ILE A 254 -0.41 -7.44 -1.58
N ASP A 255 -0.32 -7.20 -2.88
CA ASP A 255 -0.81 -5.97 -3.48
C ASP A 255 -2.25 -6.12 -4.00
N PHE A 256 -2.97 -5.01 -3.89
CA PHE A 256 -4.33 -4.81 -4.38
C PHE A 256 -4.33 -3.50 -5.19
N GLY A 257 -4.07 -3.61 -6.50
CA GLY A 257 -3.73 -2.45 -7.33
C GLY A 257 -2.43 -1.79 -6.84
N CYS A 258 -2.41 -0.47 -6.76
CA CYS A 258 -1.24 0.30 -6.34
C CYS A 258 -1.04 0.34 -4.81
N ARG A 259 -1.63 -0.58 -4.05
CA ARG A 259 -1.56 -0.64 -2.60
C ARG A 259 -1.25 -2.04 -2.09
N THR A 260 -0.30 -2.16 -1.17
CA THR A 260 -0.06 -3.38 -0.40
C THR A 260 -1.04 -3.44 0.78
N GLY A 261 -1.98 -4.38 0.74
CA GLY A 261 -3.04 -4.52 1.75
C GLY A 261 -2.75 -5.55 2.83
N VAL A 262 -1.80 -6.45 2.61
CA VAL A 262 -1.26 -7.37 3.61
C VAL A 262 0.24 -7.17 3.67
N ILE A 263 0.78 -6.96 4.87
CA ILE A 263 2.23 -6.79 5.10
C ILE A 263 2.62 -7.71 6.24
N PHE A 264 3.62 -8.54 6.03
CA PHE A 264 4.08 -9.52 7.01
C PHE A 264 5.57 -9.38 7.28
N SER A 265 5.94 -9.37 8.56
CA SER A 265 7.32 -9.49 8.98
C SER A 265 7.59 -10.92 9.48
N PRO A 266 8.44 -11.70 8.79
CA PRO A 266 8.89 -13.01 9.28
C PRO A 266 9.94 -12.90 10.39
N ARG A 267 10.41 -11.69 10.69
CA ARG A 267 11.34 -11.36 11.76
C ARG A 267 10.73 -10.30 12.65
N ASP A 268 10.94 -10.45 13.93
CA ASP A 268 10.30 -9.69 14.99
C ASP A 268 10.42 -8.16 14.85
N LEU A 269 9.27 -7.50 14.82
CA LEU A 269 9.10 -6.04 14.88
C LEU A 269 8.53 -5.60 16.22
N THR A 270 7.59 -6.36 16.77
CA THR A 270 6.76 -5.93 17.91
C THR A 270 7.56 -5.81 19.21
N CYS A 271 8.50 -6.71 19.49
CA CYS A 271 9.42 -6.55 20.62
C CYS A 271 10.27 -5.26 20.48
N GLY A 272 10.70 -4.93 19.26
CA GLY A 272 11.42 -3.68 19.00
C GLY A 272 10.57 -2.44 19.23
N TRP A 273 9.27 -2.49 18.91
CA TRP A 273 8.36 -1.38 19.19
C TRP A 273 8.19 -1.13 20.68
N ASP A 274 8.08 -2.20 21.45
CA ASP A 274 7.97 -2.13 22.91
C ASP A 274 9.31 -1.81 23.61
N GLY A 275 10.41 -1.95 22.89
CA GLY A 275 11.75 -1.65 23.39
C GLY A 275 12.36 -2.81 24.18
N HIS A 276 11.89 -4.03 23.97
CA HIS A 276 12.40 -5.22 24.62
C HIS A 276 13.56 -5.85 23.83
N GLU A 277 14.57 -6.31 24.53
CA GLU A 277 15.58 -7.20 24.02
C GLU A 277 15.29 -8.64 24.44
N HIS A 278 15.05 -9.47 23.46
CA HIS A 278 14.67 -10.86 23.69
C HIS A 278 15.86 -11.81 23.49
N PRO A 279 16.08 -12.79 24.40
CA PRO A 279 17.23 -13.70 24.31
C PRO A 279 17.08 -14.82 23.26
N ARG A 280 15.98 -14.86 22.52
CA ARG A 280 15.67 -15.91 21.53
C ARG A 280 15.29 -15.30 20.19
N GLY A 281 15.44 -16.10 19.12
CA GLY A 281 14.99 -15.73 17.79
C GLY A 281 15.87 -14.70 17.08
N THR A 282 15.30 -14.10 16.04
CA THR A 282 15.94 -13.05 15.24
C THR A 282 15.00 -11.87 15.15
N ARG A 283 15.48 -10.71 15.54
CA ARG A 283 14.72 -9.46 15.57
C ARG A 283 15.44 -8.33 14.85
N ILE A 284 14.71 -7.32 14.45
CA ILE A 284 15.26 -6.04 14.02
C ILE A 284 15.65 -5.24 15.28
N VAL A 285 16.79 -4.52 15.24
CA VAL A 285 17.19 -3.67 16.37
C VAL A 285 16.15 -2.59 16.65
N ILE A 286 15.99 -2.21 17.92
CA ILE A 286 14.87 -1.40 18.44
C ILE A 286 14.61 -0.13 17.62
N ASP A 287 15.65 0.67 17.37
CA ASP A 287 15.47 1.95 16.67
C ASP A 287 15.02 1.76 15.22
N GLU A 288 15.57 0.76 14.53
CA GLU A 288 15.21 0.44 13.14
C GLU A 288 13.81 -0.21 13.08
N ALA A 289 13.45 -1.07 14.05
CA ALA A 289 12.09 -1.61 14.15
C ALA A 289 11.04 -0.49 14.33
N ARG A 290 11.33 0.53 15.13
CA ARG A 290 10.48 1.72 15.27
C ARG A 290 10.43 2.56 14.00
N GLN A 291 11.54 2.67 13.26
CA GLN A 291 11.53 3.35 11.95
C GLN A 291 10.68 2.59 10.93
N VAL A 292 10.79 1.25 10.89
CA VAL A 292 9.89 0.41 10.07
C VAL A 292 8.43 0.62 10.50
N GLY A 293 8.15 0.61 11.80
CA GLY A 293 6.81 0.88 12.34
C GLY A 293 6.26 2.25 11.93
N ALA A 294 7.08 3.30 11.98
CA ALA A 294 6.70 4.64 11.53
C ALA A 294 6.39 4.66 10.02
N ASN A 295 7.19 3.95 9.23
CA ASN A 295 6.95 3.81 7.80
C ASN A 295 5.64 3.06 7.54
N LEU A 296 5.36 1.96 8.23
CA LEU A 296 4.09 1.23 8.13
C LEU A 296 2.90 2.14 8.43
N ILE A 297 2.96 2.92 9.53
CA ILE A 297 1.90 3.87 9.90
C ILE A 297 1.72 4.92 8.79
N THR A 298 2.81 5.52 8.32
CA THR A 298 2.74 6.56 7.30
C THR A 298 2.20 6.01 5.98
N TYR A 299 2.65 4.81 5.61
CA TYR A 299 2.18 4.10 4.41
C TYR A 299 0.68 3.79 4.47
N MET A 300 0.22 3.20 5.57
CA MET A 300 -1.20 2.88 5.76
C MET A 300 -2.08 4.13 5.71
N LEU A 301 -1.67 5.20 6.38
CA LEU A 301 -2.41 6.47 6.36
C LEU A 301 -2.43 7.10 4.96
N GLY A 302 -1.31 7.06 4.25
CA GLY A 302 -1.18 7.62 2.91
C GLY A 302 -1.96 6.83 1.83
N THR A 303 -2.12 5.52 2.01
CA THR A 303 -2.79 4.65 1.03
C THR A 303 -4.23 4.27 1.41
N PHE A 304 -4.72 4.68 2.58
CA PHE A 304 -6.05 4.33 3.05
C PHE A 304 -7.17 4.78 2.10
N GLN A 305 -7.13 6.02 1.63
CA GLN A 305 -8.13 6.53 0.70
C GLN A 305 -8.02 5.88 -0.68
N LEU A 306 -6.81 5.59 -1.13
CA LEU A 306 -6.58 4.84 -2.37
C LEU A 306 -7.21 3.43 -2.27
N GLY A 307 -7.01 2.72 -1.17
CA GLY A 307 -7.62 1.41 -0.95
C GLY A 307 -9.15 1.46 -1.03
N ARG A 308 -9.76 2.47 -0.44
CA ARG A 308 -11.22 2.69 -0.52
C ARG A 308 -11.67 3.07 -1.93
N PHE A 309 -10.90 3.87 -2.63
CA PHE A 309 -11.17 4.21 -4.02
C PHE A 309 -11.13 2.96 -4.90
N LEU A 310 -10.10 2.13 -4.78
CA LEU A 310 -9.96 0.89 -5.56
C LEU A 310 -11.07 -0.12 -5.27
N SER A 311 -11.63 -0.14 -4.04
CA SER A 311 -12.73 -1.02 -3.65
C SER A 311 -14.09 -0.61 -4.24
N THR A 312 -14.23 0.62 -4.69
CA THR A 312 -15.49 1.13 -5.21
C THR A 312 -15.73 0.59 -6.63
N THR A 313 -16.88 -0.04 -6.85
CA THR A 313 -17.28 -0.47 -8.20
C THR A 313 -17.37 0.72 -9.13
N LYS A 314 -16.60 0.70 -10.22
CA LYS A 314 -16.61 1.75 -11.23
C LYS A 314 -17.71 1.44 -12.25
N VAL A 315 -18.57 2.42 -12.51
CA VAL A 315 -19.57 2.34 -13.58
C VAL A 315 -19.06 3.18 -14.75
N TYR A 316 -18.69 2.51 -15.82
CA TYR A 316 -18.24 3.18 -17.04
C TYR A 316 -19.42 3.29 -18.02
N HIS A 317 -19.80 4.53 -18.33
CA HIS A 317 -20.80 4.76 -19.35
C HIS A 317 -20.14 4.70 -20.73
N GLU A 318 -20.42 3.66 -21.48
CA GLU A 318 -20.07 3.63 -22.90
C GLU A 318 -20.90 4.68 -23.67
N ALA A 319 -20.21 5.44 -24.54
CA ALA A 319 -20.94 6.38 -25.39
C ALA A 319 -21.84 5.62 -26.38
N THR A 320 -23.13 5.89 -26.32
CA THR A 320 -24.15 5.28 -27.21
C THR A 320 -24.21 5.93 -28.60
N ALA A 321 -23.45 7.01 -28.83
CA ALA A 321 -23.43 7.68 -30.12
C ALA A 321 -22.90 6.74 -31.23
N PRO A 322 -23.57 6.64 -32.38
CA PRO A 322 -23.07 5.85 -33.49
C PRO A 322 -21.76 6.43 -34.00
N SER A 323 -20.71 5.61 -33.99
CA SER A 323 -19.43 5.93 -34.59
C SER A 323 -19.20 4.98 -35.78
N ARG A 324 -18.51 5.46 -36.81
CA ARG A 324 -18.19 4.62 -37.98
C ARG A 324 -17.08 3.63 -37.67
N ASP A 325 -16.16 4.02 -36.79
CA ASP A 325 -14.96 3.25 -36.48
C ASP A 325 -14.76 3.15 -34.98
N ASP A 326 -14.36 1.98 -34.50
CA ASP A 326 -13.99 1.73 -33.13
C ASP A 326 -12.46 1.81 -33.00
N PHE A 327 -11.94 2.59 -32.06
CA PHE A 327 -10.55 2.53 -31.64
C PHE A 327 -10.45 1.64 -30.41
N VAL A 328 -9.68 0.56 -30.49
CA VAL A 328 -9.47 -0.35 -29.37
C VAL A 328 -8.15 -0.04 -28.69
N PHE A 329 -8.23 0.34 -27.41
CA PHE A 329 -7.09 0.42 -26.52
C PHE A 329 -6.86 -0.98 -25.93
N ALA A 330 -5.91 -1.71 -26.47
CA ALA A 330 -5.65 -3.10 -26.11
C ALA A 330 -4.59 -3.18 -25.02
N GLN A 331 -5.01 -3.57 -23.81
CA GLN A 331 -4.10 -3.76 -22.67
C GLN A 331 -3.57 -5.18 -22.65
N VAL A 332 -2.24 -5.31 -22.59
CA VAL A 332 -1.54 -6.59 -22.61
C VAL A 332 -1.57 -7.22 -21.24
N MET A 333 -2.09 -8.45 -21.16
CA MET A 333 -2.03 -9.28 -19.94
C MET A 333 -0.68 -10.03 -19.90
N HIS A 334 -0.03 -10.00 -18.77
CA HIS A 334 1.22 -10.73 -18.49
C HIS A 334 1.15 -11.40 -17.11
N GLU A 335 2.13 -12.21 -16.76
CA GLU A 335 2.14 -12.96 -15.50
C GLU A 335 2.32 -12.09 -14.23
N GLY A 336 2.76 -10.84 -14.40
CA GLY A 336 2.78 -9.86 -13.30
C GLY A 336 1.42 -9.24 -13.03
N ASP A 337 1.41 -8.09 -12.37
CA ASP A 337 0.21 -7.30 -12.08
C ASP A 337 -0.08 -6.34 -13.25
N TRP A 338 -0.70 -6.81 -14.29
CA TRP A 338 -0.93 -6.10 -15.55
C TRP A 338 -2.05 -5.04 -15.52
N ASP A 339 -2.86 -4.96 -14.46
CA ASP A 339 -3.97 -4.01 -14.32
C ASP A 339 -3.99 -3.37 -12.93
N PRO A 340 -2.94 -2.60 -12.55
CA PRO A 340 -2.85 -1.98 -11.24
C PRO A 340 -3.79 -0.79 -11.06
N ASP A 341 -4.11 -0.07 -12.15
CA ASP A 341 -4.97 1.11 -12.21
C ASP A 341 -6.23 0.84 -13.06
N PRO A 342 -7.24 0.15 -12.52
CA PRO A 342 -8.35 -0.41 -13.33
C PRO A 342 -9.24 0.66 -13.98
N SER A 343 -9.24 1.90 -13.49
CA SER A 343 -10.02 3.00 -14.06
C SER A 343 -9.22 3.90 -15.02
N ALA A 344 -7.89 3.78 -15.04
CA ALA A 344 -6.99 4.67 -15.76
C ALA A 344 -7.32 4.79 -17.26
N VAL A 345 -7.38 3.66 -17.96
CA VAL A 345 -7.64 3.63 -19.41
C VAL A 345 -9.02 4.22 -19.75
N HIS A 346 -10.06 3.90 -18.96
CA HIS A 346 -11.40 4.44 -19.20
C HIS A 346 -11.45 5.97 -19.03
N ASN A 347 -10.76 6.48 -18.03
CA ASN A 347 -10.68 7.92 -17.79
C ASN A 347 -9.89 8.63 -18.90
N LEU A 348 -8.76 8.05 -19.35
CA LEU A 348 -8.01 8.57 -20.49
C LEU A 348 -8.88 8.62 -21.75
N LEU A 349 -9.58 7.53 -22.09
CA LEU A 349 -10.43 7.47 -23.27
C LEU A 349 -11.58 8.47 -23.20
N LYS A 350 -12.16 8.65 -22.00
CA LYS A 350 -13.17 9.68 -21.77
C LYS A 350 -12.59 11.09 -21.98
N TYR A 351 -11.43 11.37 -21.39
CA TYR A 351 -10.76 12.66 -21.52
C TYR A 351 -10.42 12.97 -22.99
N ALA A 352 -9.84 12.01 -23.71
CA ALA A 352 -9.51 12.16 -25.12
C ALA A 352 -10.74 12.45 -25.99
N ARG A 353 -11.86 11.75 -25.77
CA ARG A 353 -13.13 12.02 -26.44
C ARG A 353 -13.63 13.45 -26.17
N ASP A 354 -13.58 13.87 -24.90
CA ASP A 354 -14.16 15.16 -24.48
C ASP A 354 -13.25 16.34 -24.87
N ASN A 355 -11.98 16.11 -25.18
CA ASN A 355 -10.96 17.12 -25.48
C ASN A 355 -10.31 17.00 -26.87
N SER A 356 -10.88 16.22 -27.79
CA SER A 356 -10.42 16.11 -29.17
C SER A 356 -11.58 16.11 -30.14
N THR A 357 -11.27 16.26 -31.43
CA THR A 357 -12.24 16.16 -32.51
C THR A 357 -12.40 14.73 -33.07
N LEU A 358 -11.82 13.75 -32.38
CA LEU A 358 -11.90 12.35 -32.79
C LEU A 358 -13.34 11.84 -32.64
N THR A 359 -13.91 11.35 -33.73
CA THR A 359 -15.28 10.80 -33.78
C THR A 359 -15.29 9.27 -33.68
N VAL A 360 -14.29 8.71 -33.04
CA VAL A 360 -14.11 7.26 -32.86
C VAL A 360 -14.73 6.80 -31.55
N LYS A 361 -15.24 5.58 -31.53
CA LYS A 361 -15.67 4.92 -30.30
C LYS A 361 -14.49 4.21 -29.66
N PHE A 362 -14.05 4.71 -28.53
CA PHE A 362 -12.98 4.09 -27.78
C PHE A 362 -13.50 2.89 -26.98
N LYS A 363 -12.74 1.78 -27.07
CA LYS A 363 -12.94 0.58 -26.25
C LYS A 363 -11.65 0.17 -25.56
N ARG A 364 -11.76 -0.37 -24.37
CA ARG A 364 -10.68 -1.11 -23.71
C ARG A 364 -10.91 -2.61 -23.93
N GLU A 365 -9.88 -3.33 -24.39
CA GLU A 365 -9.86 -4.78 -24.41
C GLU A 365 -8.56 -5.31 -23.78
N ASN A 366 -8.64 -6.46 -23.15
CA ASN A 366 -7.48 -7.14 -22.56
C ASN A 366 -7.04 -8.27 -23.51
N VAL A 367 -5.75 -8.37 -23.80
CA VAL A 367 -5.20 -9.30 -24.79
C VAL A 367 -3.94 -9.98 -24.29
N HIS A 368 -3.70 -11.20 -24.74
CA HIS A 368 -2.40 -11.84 -24.63
C HIS A 368 -1.61 -11.60 -25.93
N LEU A 369 -0.29 -11.42 -25.84
CA LEU A 369 0.56 -11.20 -27.02
C LEU A 369 0.52 -12.37 -28.03
N LYS A 370 0.19 -13.58 -27.58
CA LYS A 370 0.00 -14.76 -28.45
C LYS A 370 -1.34 -14.78 -29.18
N ASP A 371 -2.30 -13.97 -28.74
CA ASP A 371 -3.59 -13.90 -29.42
C ASP A 371 -3.38 -13.22 -30.80
N PRO A 372 -3.76 -13.88 -31.91
CA PRO A 372 -3.70 -13.25 -33.24
C PRO A 372 -4.45 -11.92 -33.31
N LYS A 373 -5.48 -11.74 -32.47
CA LYS A 373 -6.26 -10.50 -32.38
C LYS A 373 -5.39 -9.32 -31.93
N ALA A 374 -4.38 -9.54 -31.08
CA ALA A 374 -3.47 -8.49 -30.65
C ALA A 374 -2.79 -7.78 -31.83
N ALA A 375 -2.48 -8.51 -32.88
CA ALA A 375 -1.85 -7.96 -34.11
C ALA A 375 -2.78 -7.06 -34.95
N THR A 376 -4.08 -7.03 -34.64
CA THR A 376 -5.06 -6.21 -35.37
C THR A 376 -5.30 -4.84 -34.74
N TYR A 377 -4.79 -4.60 -33.53
CA TYR A 377 -4.99 -3.34 -32.83
C TYR A 377 -3.89 -2.33 -33.18
N PRO A 378 -4.24 -1.04 -33.35
CA PRO A 378 -3.26 -0.01 -33.67
C PRO A 378 -2.32 0.30 -32.50
N LEU A 379 -2.79 0.08 -31.25
CA LEU A 379 -2.07 0.37 -30.01
C LEU A 379 -2.19 -0.79 -29.03
N LEU A 380 -1.05 -1.27 -28.55
CA LEU A 380 -0.94 -2.13 -27.38
C LEU A 380 -0.43 -1.31 -26.19
N TYR A 381 -0.94 -1.60 -25.01
CA TYR A 381 -0.53 -0.96 -23.77
C TYR A 381 -0.10 -2.01 -22.75
N ILE A 382 1.03 -1.78 -22.08
CA ILE A 382 1.53 -2.66 -21.01
C ILE A 382 1.97 -1.83 -19.81
N THR A 383 1.57 -2.23 -18.63
CA THR A 383 1.93 -1.60 -17.37
C THR A 383 1.99 -2.62 -16.23
N GLY A 384 2.57 -2.27 -15.10
CA GLY A 384 2.66 -3.09 -13.90
C GLY A 384 3.70 -2.58 -12.92
N HIS A 385 3.77 -3.23 -11.75
CA HIS A 385 4.78 -2.94 -10.72
C HIS A 385 5.93 -3.92 -10.70
N ARG A 386 5.67 -5.16 -11.10
CA ARG A 386 6.53 -6.32 -10.82
C ARG A 386 7.32 -6.76 -12.02
N ASP A 387 8.32 -7.57 -11.73
CA ASP A 387 9.02 -8.33 -12.76
C ASP A 387 8.05 -9.26 -13.51
N PHE A 388 8.25 -9.38 -14.83
CA PHE A 388 7.54 -10.29 -15.70
C PHE A 388 8.48 -10.81 -16.78
N ALA A 389 8.11 -11.89 -17.44
CA ALA A 389 8.88 -12.44 -18.55
C ALA A 389 7.94 -12.85 -19.70
N TRP A 390 8.36 -12.51 -20.93
CA TRP A 390 7.71 -13.05 -22.12
C TRP A 390 8.37 -14.36 -22.53
N SER A 391 7.56 -15.32 -22.94
CA SER A 391 8.05 -16.49 -23.67
C SER A 391 8.66 -16.05 -25.02
N ALA A 392 9.47 -16.92 -25.61
CA ALA A 392 10.06 -16.64 -26.92
C ALA A 392 8.99 -16.34 -28.00
N ASP A 393 7.85 -17.02 -27.92
CA ASP A 393 6.74 -16.81 -28.88
C ASP A 393 6.06 -15.45 -28.68
N GLU A 394 5.90 -15.00 -27.42
CA GLU A 394 5.33 -13.68 -27.10
C GLU A 394 6.25 -12.56 -27.57
N ALA A 395 7.54 -12.66 -27.27
CA ALA A 395 8.54 -11.70 -27.74
C ALA A 395 8.59 -11.64 -29.29
N ALA A 396 8.56 -12.80 -29.95
CA ALA A 396 8.52 -12.86 -31.41
C ALA A 396 7.21 -12.29 -31.99
N ALA A 397 6.07 -12.54 -31.37
CA ALA A 397 4.77 -11.99 -31.78
C ALA A 397 4.77 -10.45 -31.67
N LEU A 398 5.25 -9.91 -30.55
CA LEU A 398 5.40 -8.47 -30.38
C LEU A 398 6.37 -7.86 -31.39
N GLY A 399 7.51 -8.50 -31.63
CA GLY A 399 8.48 -8.04 -32.64
C GLY A 399 7.90 -7.97 -34.05
N ARG A 400 7.08 -8.97 -34.44
CA ARG A 400 6.34 -8.94 -35.72
C ARG A 400 5.31 -7.81 -35.78
N TYR A 401 4.52 -7.65 -34.70
CA TYR A 401 3.51 -6.59 -34.56
C TYR A 401 4.15 -5.19 -34.75
N LEU A 402 5.24 -4.91 -34.05
CA LEU A 402 5.92 -3.63 -34.13
C LEU A 402 6.52 -3.36 -35.51
N LYS A 403 7.12 -4.37 -36.14
CA LYS A 403 7.66 -4.28 -37.53
C LYS A 403 6.55 -4.12 -38.59
N ALA A 404 5.36 -4.65 -38.33
CA ALA A 404 4.21 -4.53 -39.21
C ALA A 404 3.46 -3.19 -39.12
N GLY A 405 3.89 -2.27 -38.25
CA GLY A 405 3.26 -0.95 -38.12
C GLY A 405 2.57 -0.70 -36.80
N GLY A 406 2.49 -1.68 -35.91
CA GLY A 406 1.88 -1.51 -34.58
C GLY A 406 2.66 -0.59 -33.66
N LEU A 407 1.98 0.00 -32.67
CA LEU A 407 2.54 0.86 -31.65
C LEU A 407 2.39 0.22 -30.26
N LEU A 408 3.45 0.20 -29.49
CA LEU A 408 3.42 -0.19 -28.07
C LEU A 408 3.60 1.03 -27.18
N LEU A 409 2.70 1.24 -26.26
CA LEU A 409 2.87 2.14 -25.12
C LEU A 409 3.15 1.30 -23.88
N ALA A 410 4.16 1.67 -23.12
CA ALA A 410 4.47 1.05 -21.84
C ALA A 410 4.74 2.11 -20.78
N ASP A 411 4.32 1.86 -19.54
CA ASP A 411 4.74 2.67 -18.40
C ASP A 411 4.95 1.82 -17.15
N ALA A 412 5.94 2.23 -16.34
CA ALA A 412 6.16 1.60 -15.04
C ALA A 412 5.17 2.17 -14.03
N CYS A 413 4.13 1.39 -13.68
CA CYS A 413 3.17 1.81 -12.68
C CYS A 413 3.86 2.19 -11.37
N CYS A 414 3.46 3.31 -10.76
CA CYS A 414 4.11 3.92 -9.61
C CYS A 414 5.64 4.16 -9.78
N GLY A 415 6.18 4.06 -10.99
CA GLY A 415 7.61 4.19 -11.30
C GLY A 415 8.47 3.05 -10.71
N ARG A 416 7.91 1.84 -10.63
CA ARG A 416 8.54 0.69 -9.95
C ARG A 416 9.70 0.11 -10.74
N LEU A 417 10.83 -0.07 -10.06
CA LEU A 417 12.06 -0.58 -10.66
C LEU A 417 11.94 -2.03 -11.16
N GLY A 418 11.07 -2.84 -10.54
CA GLY A 418 10.82 -4.22 -10.95
C GLY A 418 10.27 -4.29 -12.37
N PHE A 419 9.26 -3.47 -12.67
CA PHE A 419 8.69 -3.38 -14.02
C PHE A 419 9.67 -2.71 -15.01
N ASP A 420 10.33 -1.62 -14.61
CA ASP A 420 11.31 -0.93 -15.49
C ASP A 420 12.40 -1.89 -15.99
N ALA A 421 13.01 -2.65 -15.05
CA ALA A 421 14.03 -3.63 -15.39
C ALA A 421 13.49 -4.77 -16.30
N ALA A 422 12.30 -5.26 -15.98
CA ALA A 422 11.63 -6.29 -16.77
C ALA A 422 11.33 -5.80 -18.18
N PHE A 423 10.70 -4.63 -18.32
CA PHE A 423 10.33 -4.10 -19.62
C PHE A 423 11.55 -3.90 -20.52
N ARG A 424 12.64 -3.31 -19.98
CA ARG A 424 13.89 -3.13 -20.75
C ARG A 424 14.49 -4.46 -21.21
N ARG A 425 14.47 -5.48 -20.34
CA ARG A 425 14.95 -6.83 -20.67
C ARG A 425 14.07 -7.50 -21.72
N GLU A 426 12.77 -7.42 -21.57
CA GLU A 426 11.83 -8.12 -22.44
C GLU A 426 11.70 -7.46 -23.82
N ILE A 427 11.68 -6.13 -23.89
CA ILE A 427 11.62 -5.44 -25.19
C ILE A 427 12.89 -5.69 -26.03
N ALA A 428 14.05 -5.87 -25.40
CA ALA A 428 15.27 -6.25 -26.08
C ALA A 428 15.20 -7.66 -26.69
N LYS A 429 14.40 -8.58 -26.14
CA LYS A 429 14.14 -9.89 -26.77
C LYS A 429 13.24 -9.76 -28.01
N ALA A 430 12.23 -8.88 -27.94
CA ALA A 430 11.30 -8.64 -29.05
C ALA A 430 11.97 -7.89 -30.22
N LEU A 431 12.87 -6.97 -29.89
CA LEU A 431 13.59 -6.12 -30.84
C LEU A 431 15.11 -6.18 -30.61
N PRO A 432 15.77 -7.30 -30.95
CA PRO A 432 17.22 -7.41 -30.82
C PRO A 432 17.91 -6.30 -31.65
N ASN A 433 18.95 -5.70 -31.10
CA ASN A 433 19.71 -4.60 -31.70
C ASN A 433 19.00 -3.22 -31.71
N GLN A 434 17.88 -3.07 -31.02
CA GLN A 434 17.25 -1.78 -30.78
C GLN A 434 17.39 -1.41 -29.27
N GLN A 435 17.47 -0.11 -29.00
CA GLN A 435 17.56 0.41 -27.63
C GLN A 435 16.49 1.48 -27.42
N LEU A 436 16.01 1.60 -26.18
CA LEU A 436 15.18 2.71 -25.77
C LEU A 436 16.05 3.97 -25.70
N GLU A 437 15.67 4.99 -26.45
CA GLU A 437 16.32 6.28 -26.47
C GLU A 437 15.35 7.36 -26.01
N ARG A 438 15.85 8.36 -25.28
CA ARG A 438 15.04 9.49 -24.85
C ARG A 438 14.49 10.25 -26.06
N LEU A 439 13.19 10.50 -26.09
CA LEU A 439 12.57 11.29 -27.13
C LEU A 439 12.98 12.77 -26.97
N PRO A 440 13.46 13.41 -28.05
CA PRO A 440 13.83 14.82 -28.01
C PRO A 440 12.60 15.72 -27.79
N ALA A 441 12.78 16.89 -27.19
CA ALA A 441 11.68 17.79 -26.82
C ALA A 441 10.83 18.27 -28.01
N ASP A 442 11.41 18.28 -29.22
CA ASP A 442 10.74 18.66 -30.46
C ASP A 442 10.11 17.46 -31.20
N HIS A 443 10.11 16.27 -30.57
CA HIS A 443 9.51 15.08 -31.19
C HIS A 443 8.01 15.31 -31.47
N PRO A 444 7.49 14.92 -32.67
CA PRO A 444 6.10 15.14 -33.06
C PRO A 444 5.06 14.63 -32.06
N LEU A 445 5.36 13.57 -31.30
CA LEU A 445 4.50 13.04 -30.25
C LEU A 445 4.10 14.10 -29.21
N TYR A 446 4.98 15.06 -28.89
CA TYR A 446 4.69 16.10 -27.91
C TYR A 446 3.86 17.25 -28.47
N HIS A 447 3.65 17.30 -29.80
CA HIS A 447 3.07 18.45 -30.48
C HIS A 447 1.92 18.11 -31.44
N ASN A 448 1.52 16.85 -31.52
CA ASN A 448 0.53 16.38 -32.51
C ASN A 448 -0.92 16.77 -32.20
N HIS A 449 -1.28 16.95 -30.92
CA HIS A 449 -2.58 17.42 -30.45
C HIS A 449 -2.43 18.48 -29.36
N ASN A 450 -1.81 18.12 -28.24
CA ASN A 450 -1.42 19.08 -27.20
C ASN A 450 0.04 19.50 -27.45
N ASP A 451 0.33 20.81 -27.33
CA ASP A 451 1.71 21.32 -27.35
C ASP A 451 2.34 21.17 -25.96
N ILE A 452 3.03 20.05 -25.71
CA ILE A 452 3.56 19.64 -24.41
C ILE A 452 5.03 20.04 -24.30
N LYS A 453 5.31 21.23 -23.79
CA LYS A 453 6.68 21.70 -23.49
C LYS A 453 7.11 21.36 -22.07
N GLN A 454 6.16 21.33 -21.15
CA GLN A 454 6.40 21.06 -19.74
C GLN A 454 5.31 20.15 -19.17
N VAL A 455 5.68 19.37 -18.15
CA VAL A 455 4.80 18.47 -17.41
C VAL A 455 4.96 18.69 -15.91
N GLU A 456 3.93 18.36 -15.17
CA GLU A 456 3.99 18.32 -13.73
C GLU A 456 4.13 16.87 -13.25
N TYR A 457 5.15 16.66 -12.41
CA TYR A 457 5.38 15.38 -11.75
C TYR A 457 4.76 15.34 -10.36
N THR A 458 4.55 14.14 -9.86
CA THR A 458 4.10 13.91 -8.49
C THR A 458 5.09 14.51 -7.48
N PRO A 459 4.65 14.80 -6.24
CA PRO A 459 5.55 15.29 -5.20
C PRO A 459 6.75 14.38 -4.95
N ARG A 460 6.57 13.06 -5.09
CA ARG A 460 7.64 12.08 -4.89
C ARG A 460 8.77 12.23 -5.91
N VAL A 461 8.44 12.43 -7.19
CA VAL A 461 9.45 12.70 -8.23
C VAL A 461 10.21 13.97 -7.92
N ARG A 462 9.51 15.05 -7.52
CA ARG A 462 10.18 16.32 -7.17
C ARG A 462 11.09 16.20 -5.96
N GLU A 463 10.74 15.37 -4.99
CA GLU A 463 11.55 15.13 -3.78
C GLU A 463 12.88 14.44 -4.14
N ASP A 464 12.83 13.43 -5.01
CA ASP A 464 13.98 12.58 -5.30
C ASP A 464 14.77 12.99 -6.55
N PHE A 465 14.12 13.61 -7.55
CA PHE A 465 14.74 14.03 -8.83
C PHE A 465 14.83 15.55 -8.99
N GLY A 466 14.37 16.35 -8.02
CA GLY A 466 14.45 17.81 -8.07
C GLY A 466 13.42 18.45 -9.01
N ALA A 467 13.79 19.57 -9.65
CA ALA A 467 12.89 20.39 -10.48
C ALA A 467 12.73 19.82 -11.91
N LEU A 468 12.41 18.53 -12.03
CA LEU A 468 12.11 17.92 -13.32
C LEU A 468 10.77 18.47 -13.84
N ASN A 469 10.76 19.01 -15.06
CA ASN A 469 9.56 19.58 -15.69
C ASN A 469 9.43 19.28 -17.19
N ALA A 470 10.44 18.69 -17.82
CA ALA A 470 10.35 18.19 -19.20
C ALA A 470 9.72 16.79 -19.22
N PRO A 471 8.97 16.42 -20.26
CA PRO A 471 8.51 15.04 -20.41
C PRO A 471 9.71 14.09 -20.62
N GLU A 472 9.73 13.01 -19.84
CA GLU A 472 10.81 12.01 -19.84
C GLU A 472 10.32 10.70 -20.46
N LEU A 473 9.96 10.73 -21.76
CA LEU A 473 9.60 9.52 -22.48
C LEU A 473 10.80 8.99 -23.25
N GLU A 474 10.88 7.66 -23.33
CA GLU A 474 11.84 6.94 -24.16
C GLU A 474 11.09 6.25 -25.31
N GLY A 475 11.77 5.93 -26.39
CA GLY A 475 11.15 5.27 -27.53
C GLY A 475 12.11 4.39 -28.32
N ILE A 476 11.55 3.53 -29.17
CA ILE A 476 12.27 2.78 -30.19
C ILE A 476 11.68 3.14 -31.56
N THR A 477 12.54 3.59 -32.46
CA THR A 477 12.17 3.93 -33.82
C THR A 477 12.60 2.79 -34.77
N LEU A 478 11.66 2.30 -35.59
CA LEU A 478 11.88 1.29 -36.62
C LEU A 478 11.60 1.91 -37.98
N ASP A 479 12.58 1.87 -38.88
CA ASP A 479 12.47 2.41 -40.23
C ASP A 479 11.91 3.84 -40.31
N GLY A 480 12.34 4.70 -39.36
CA GLY A 480 11.92 6.09 -39.26
C GLY A 480 10.56 6.32 -38.56
N ARG A 481 9.87 5.26 -38.12
CA ARG A 481 8.59 5.30 -37.41
C ARG A 481 8.79 4.96 -35.91
N LEU A 482 8.23 5.76 -35.01
CA LEU A 482 8.20 5.44 -33.59
C LEU A 482 7.27 4.24 -33.34
N ALA A 483 7.85 3.13 -32.90
CA ALA A 483 7.15 1.87 -32.68
C ALA A 483 6.92 1.53 -31.21
N VAL A 484 7.75 2.05 -30.32
CA VAL A 484 7.63 1.85 -28.87
C VAL A 484 7.71 3.22 -28.19
N ILE A 485 6.81 3.47 -27.26
CA ILE A 485 6.84 4.61 -26.33
C ILE A 485 6.91 4.02 -24.93
N TYR A 486 7.86 4.47 -24.14
CA TYR A 486 8.03 4.02 -22.77
C TYR A 486 8.14 5.21 -21.80
N SER A 487 7.41 5.14 -20.70
CA SER A 487 7.54 6.05 -19.57
C SER A 487 8.04 5.29 -18.35
N ARG A 488 9.19 5.69 -17.80
CA ARG A 488 9.65 5.21 -16.50
C ARG A 488 8.84 5.80 -15.34
N PHE A 489 8.16 6.92 -15.58
CA PHE A 489 7.26 7.57 -14.64
C PHE A 489 5.83 7.21 -15.00
N ASP A 490 5.09 6.88 -13.98
CA ASP A 490 3.72 6.42 -14.09
C ASP A 490 2.81 7.41 -14.82
N LEU A 491 2.12 6.94 -15.84
CA LEU A 491 1.06 7.66 -16.55
C LEU A 491 -0.32 7.22 -16.03
N GLY A 492 -0.45 5.94 -15.66
CA GLY A 492 -1.70 5.31 -15.24
C GLY A 492 -2.33 6.00 -14.03
N ASN A 493 -1.55 6.34 -13.00
CA ASN A 493 -2.05 7.04 -11.83
C ASN A 493 -2.64 8.41 -12.16
N GLY A 494 -2.03 9.13 -13.11
CA GLY A 494 -2.55 10.41 -13.58
C GLY A 494 -3.84 10.24 -14.40
N TRP A 495 -3.94 9.17 -15.19
CA TRP A 495 -5.19 8.83 -15.90
C TRP A 495 -6.28 8.38 -14.92
N GLU A 496 -5.91 7.71 -13.82
CA GLU A 496 -6.87 7.30 -12.80
C GLU A 496 -7.51 8.48 -12.08
N GLN A 497 -6.86 9.64 -12.09
CA GLN A 497 -7.31 10.91 -11.49
C GLN A 497 -7.61 10.76 -9.99
N PHE A 498 -6.84 9.90 -9.34
CA PHE A 498 -6.90 9.72 -7.89
C PHE A 498 -5.49 9.77 -7.30
N PRO A 499 -5.30 10.43 -6.13
CA PRO A 499 -3.96 10.59 -5.55
C PRO A 499 -3.32 9.25 -5.15
N HIS A 500 -2.16 8.97 -5.72
CA HIS A 500 -1.25 7.88 -5.33
C HIS A 500 -0.08 8.49 -4.55
N ALA A 501 -0.14 8.40 -3.23
CA ALA A 501 0.72 9.17 -2.33
C ALA A 501 2.23 8.95 -2.53
N TYR A 502 2.60 7.76 -3.00
CA TYR A 502 4.00 7.33 -3.13
C TYR A 502 4.43 7.03 -4.57
N SER A 503 3.59 7.35 -5.56
CA SER A 503 3.91 7.11 -6.96
C SER A 503 4.97 8.07 -7.49
N TYR A 504 5.93 7.52 -8.23
CA TYR A 504 6.80 8.26 -9.13
C TYR A 504 6.11 8.38 -10.49
N GLY A 505 5.28 9.39 -10.67
CA GLY A 505 4.46 9.55 -11.87
C GLY A 505 4.25 11.01 -12.27
N LEU A 506 3.45 11.18 -13.31
CA LEU A 506 2.98 12.47 -13.76
C LEU A 506 1.68 12.83 -13.04
N LYS A 507 1.43 14.13 -12.88
CA LYS A 507 0.12 14.59 -12.42
C LYS A 507 -0.94 14.45 -13.50
N ASP A 508 -2.19 14.36 -13.06
CA ASP A 508 -3.40 14.05 -13.83
C ASP A 508 -3.45 14.74 -15.19
N GLU A 509 -3.41 16.06 -15.24
CA GLU A 509 -3.52 16.81 -16.49
C GLU A 509 -2.34 16.57 -17.45
N SER A 510 -1.14 16.47 -16.92
CA SER A 510 0.06 16.18 -17.72
C SER A 510 0.02 14.76 -18.31
N ALA A 511 -0.36 13.79 -17.49
CA ALA A 511 -0.49 12.39 -17.94
C ALA A 511 -1.62 12.26 -18.99
N LEU A 512 -2.77 12.88 -18.78
CA LEU A 512 -3.90 12.86 -19.71
C LEU A 512 -3.56 13.50 -21.06
N LYS A 513 -2.82 14.61 -21.07
CA LYS A 513 -2.34 15.25 -22.31
C LYS A 513 -1.38 14.34 -23.07
N ILE A 514 -0.41 13.72 -22.39
CA ILE A 514 0.50 12.76 -23.01
C ILE A 514 -0.29 11.57 -23.57
N GLY A 515 -1.18 10.97 -22.76
CA GLY A 515 -2.00 9.86 -23.21
C GLY A 515 -2.85 10.20 -24.43
N THR A 516 -3.45 11.40 -24.48
CA THR A 516 -4.22 11.87 -25.64
C THR A 516 -3.32 12.02 -26.86
N ASN A 517 -2.11 12.59 -26.71
CA ASN A 517 -1.16 12.68 -27.82
C ASN A 517 -0.75 11.29 -28.34
N VAL A 518 -0.57 10.31 -27.46
CA VAL A 518 -0.29 8.91 -27.87
C VAL A 518 -1.46 8.33 -28.66
N LEU A 519 -2.70 8.54 -28.22
CA LEU A 519 -3.89 8.08 -28.96
C LEU A 519 -3.98 8.71 -30.35
N VAL A 520 -3.79 10.04 -30.45
CA VAL A 520 -3.77 10.73 -31.74
C VAL A 520 -2.63 10.22 -32.61
N PHE A 521 -1.43 10.01 -32.04
CA PHE A 521 -0.29 9.47 -32.77
C PHE A 521 -0.58 8.08 -33.33
N ALA A 522 -1.21 7.20 -32.54
CA ALA A 522 -1.55 5.84 -32.94
C ALA A 522 -2.57 5.76 -34.10
N VAL A 523 -3.40 6.80 -34.30
CA VAL A 523 -4.39 6.83 -35.40
C VAL A 523 -3.91 7.60 -36.63
N THR A 524 -2.79 8.33 -36.53
CA THR A 524 -2.30 9.21 -37.61
C THR A 524 -0.98 8.74 -38.22
N HIS A 525 -0.26 7.83 -37.58
CA HIS A 525 1.05 7.32 -37.98
C HIS A 525 1.08 5.80 -37.98
#